data_353661d0bf19317047b88a2a8b65ca5b
#
_entry.id   353661d0bf19317047b88a2a8b65ca5b
#
_cell.length_a   1.000
_cell.length_b   1.000
_cell.length_c   1.000
_cell.angle_alpha   90.00
_cell.angle_beta   90.00
_cell.angle_gamma   90.00
#
_symmetry.space_group_name_H-M   'P 1'
#
loop_
_entity.id
_entity.type
_entity.pdbx_description
1 polymer ?
#
loop_
_entity_poly.entity_id
_entity_poly.type
_entity_poly.pdbx_seq_one_letter_code
_entity_poly.pdbx_strand_id
1 'polypeptide(L)'
;NHPKERMVFMINIIKQEIPIDESLKKKLEFICDFCNTTPTFINGSIRKIDKSNLAYVEPHKVIINNIMFLVFNYSNDVYIKNFGNKIKINELEDYLKRTN
;
A
#
# COMPACT_ATOMS: atom_id res chain seq x y z
N ASN A 1 39.28 -11.89 7.08
CA ASN A 1 38.68 -10.78 6.83
C ASN A 1 38.98 -10.14 5.50
N HIS A 2 38.14 -10.29 4.61
CA HIS A 2 38.33 -9.77 3.28
C HIS A 2 37.18 -8.88 2.91
N PRO A 3 37.44 -7.61 2.64
CA PRO A 3 36.37 -6.71 2.22
C PRO A 3 35.63 -7.22 0.98
N LYS A 4 36.34 -7.93 0.12
CA LYS A 4 35.72 -8.52 -1.07
C LYS A 4 34.63 -9.50 -0.72
N GLU A 5 34.82 -10.30 0.32
CA GLU A 5 33.82 -11.28 0.72
C GLU A 5 32.56 -10.60 1.19
N ARG A 6 32.71 -9.50 1.92
CA ARG A 6 31.54 -8.73 2.32
C ARG A 6 30.82 -8.13 1.13
N MET A 7 31.59 -7.66 0.15
CA MET A 7 30.98 -7.05 -1.03
C MET A 7 30.21 -8.07 -1.86
N VAL A 8 30.63 -9.32 -1.85
CA VAL A 8 29.91 -10.39 -2.55
C VAL A 8 28.49 -10.56 -2.02
N PHE A 9 28.31 -10.30 -0.72
CA PHE A 9 26.99 -10.45 -0.10
C PHE A 9 26.18 -9.18 -0.09
N MET A 10 26.74 -8.08 -0.63
CA MET A 10 25.97 -6.83 -0.71
C MET A 10 25.00 -6.92 -1.87
N ILE A 11 23.73 -6.80 -1.53
CA ILE A 11 22.66 -6.80 -2.51
C ILE A 11 22.20 -5.36 -2.70
N ASN A 12 22.29 -4.87 -3.94
CA ASN A 12 21.79 -3.55 -4.25
C ASN A 12 20.29 -3.64 -4.46
N ILE A 13 19.55 -2.95 -3.62
CA ILE A 13 18.12 -2.86 -3.73
C ILE A 13 17.78 -1.49 -4.26
N ILE A 14 17.10 -1.46 -5.39
CA ILE A 14 16.62 -0.23 -6.00
C ILE A 14 15.18 -0.07 -5.58
N LYS A 15 14.91 0.99 -4.81
CA LYS A 15 13.56 1.30 -4.35
C LYS A 15 13.04 2.50 -5.09
N GLN A 16 11.85 2.37 -5.65
CA GLN A 16 11.19 3.47 -6.31
C GLN A 16 9.80 3.64 -5.73
N GLU A 17 9.53 4.83 -5.22
CA GLU A 17 8.21 5.17 -4.71
C GLU A 17 7.22 5.26 -5.85
N ILE A 18 6.02 4.74 -5.63
CA ILE A 18 4.93 4.79 -6.59
C ILE A 18 3.85 5.69 -6.02
N PRO A 19 3.49 6.79 -6.70
CA PRO A 19 2.40 7.60 -6.21
C PRO A 19 1.07 6.86 -6.32
N ILE A 20 0.21 7.09 -5.34
CA ILE A 20 -1.13 6.54 -5.41
C ILE A 20 -1.89 7.21 -6.56
N ASP A 21 -2.65 6.42 -7.30
CA ASP A 21 -3.44 6.93 -8.41
C ASP A 21 -4.45 7.97 -7.94
N GLU A 22 -4.51 9.11 -8.62
CA GLU A 22 -5.38 10.21 -8.20
C GLU A 22 -6.85 9.82 -8.19
N SER A 23 -7.27 9.01 -9.15
CA SER A 23 -8.66 8.54 -9.22
C SER A 23 -8.98 7.67 -8.00
N LEU A 24 -8.08 6.78 -7.63
CA LEU A 24 -8.24 5.94 -6.45
C LEU A 24 -8.27 6.79 -5.17
N LYS A 25 -7.35 7.74 -5.08
CA LYS A 25 -7.25 8.62 -3.93
C LYS A 25 -8.56 9.41 -3.73
N LYS A 26 -9.07 9.99 -4.81
CA LYS A 26 -10.32 10.76 -4.74
C LYS A 26 -11.50 9.88 -4.35
N LYS A 27 -11.55 8.67 -4.87
CA LYS A 27 -12.60 7.73 -4.52
C LYS A 27 -12.59 7.42 -3.03
N LEU A 28 -11.41 7.16 -2.47
CA LEU A 28 -11.27 6.86 -1.05
C LEU A 28 -11.60 8.08 -0.19
N GLU A 29 -11.17 9.26 -0.60
CA GLU A 29 -11.52 10.50 0.08
C GLU A 29 -13.04 10.72 0.10
N PHE A 30 -13.68 10.45 -1.03
CA PHE A 30 -15.13 10.61 -1.16
C PHE A 30 -15.87 9.65 -0.21
N ILE A 31 -15.44 8.39 -0.15
CA ILE A 31 -16.03 7.41 0.77
C ILE A 31 -15.84 7.85 2.23
N CYS A 32 -14.67 8.35 2.56
CA CYS A 32 -14.37 8.80 3.91
C CYS A 32 -15.22 10.00 4.31
N ASP A 33 -15.53 10.88 3.36
CA ASP A 33 -16.41 12.02 3.63
C ASP A 33 -17.78 11.55 4.12
N PHE A 34 -18.32 10.50 3.54
CA PHE A 34 -19.60 9.95 4.00
C PHE A 34 -19.50 9.33 5.39
N CYS A 35 -18.32 9.00 5.83
CA CYS A 35 -18.09 8.40 7.14
C CYS A 35 -17.54 9.41 8.14
N ASN A 36 -17.52 10.70 7.79
CA ASN A 36 -17.03 11.78 8.64
C ASN A 36 -15.61 11.56 9.12
N THR A 37 -14.75 11.08 8.23
CA THR A 37 -13.36 10.82 8.56
C THR A 37 -12.47 11.26 7.41
N THR A 38 -11.18 11.38 7.69
CA THR A 38 -10.18 11.79 6.71
C THR A 38 -9.12 10.69 6.60
N PRO A 39 -8.83 10.22 5.40
CA PRO A 39 -7.79 9.20 5.23
C PRO A 39 -6.40 9.82 5.23
N THR A 40 -5.42 9.05 5.68
CA THR A 40 -4.01 9.37 5.53
C THR A 40 -3.41 8.41 4.53
N PHE A 41 -2.75 8.95 3.50
CA PHE A 41 -2.19 8.14 2.42
C PHE A 41 -0.67 8.05 2.54
N ILE A 42 -0.14 6.85 2.35
CA ILE A 42 1.29 6.61 2.28
C ILE A 42 1.56 5.85 0.99
N ASN A 43 2.36 6.43 0.12
CA ASN A 43 2.67 5.80 -1.16
C ASN A 43 3.40 4.47 -0.98
N GLY A 44 3.04 3.52 -1.84
CA GLY A 44 3.77 2.26 -1.93
C GLY A 44 5.03 2.41 -2.76
N SER A 45 5.66 1.29 -3.05
CA SER A 45 6.92 1.31 -3.79
C SER A 45 7.15 0.01 -4.54
N ILE A 46 8.07 0.05 -5.49
CA ILE A 46 8.62 -1.14 -6.12
C ILE A 46 10.06 -1.26 -5.65
N ARG A 47 10.44 -2.45 -5.20
CA ARG A 47 11.82 -2.77 -4.87
C ARG A 47 12.32 -3.82 -5.83
N LYS A 48 13.45 -3.53 -6.46
CA LYS A 48 14.10 -4.46 -7.36
C LYS A 48 15.46 -4.82 -6.80
N ILE A 49 15.82 -6.08 -6.93
CA ILE A 49 17.17 -6.52 -6.61
C ILE A 49 17.99 -6.35 -7.88
N ASP A 50 19.06 -5.58 -7.77
CA ASP A 50 19.93 -5.28 -8.90
C ASP A 50 20.44 -6.56 -9.55
N LYS A 51 20.45 -6.58 -10.88
CA LYS A 51 20.91 -7.73 -11.69
C LYS A 51 20.08 -8.98 -11.47
N SER A 52 18.84 -8.81 -11.04
CA SER A 52 17.91 -9.90 -10.84
C SER A 52 16.59 -9.56 -11.51
N ASN A 53 15.80 -10.59 -11.80
CA ASN A 53 14.44 -10.40 -12.30
C ASN A 53 13.43 -10.29 -11.16
N LEU A 54 13.89 -10.33 -9.93
CA LEU A 54 13.02 -10.28 -8.76
C LEU A 54 12.61 -8.84 -8.46
N ALA A 55 11.33 -8.66 -8.23
CA ALA A 55 10.78 -7.37 -7.85
C ALA A 55 9.70 -7.59 -6.80
N TYR A 56 9.63 -6.67 -5.85
CA TYR A 56 8.60 -6.69 -4.82
C TYR A 56 7.80 -5.42 -4.93
N VAL A 57 6.47 -5.56 -4.88
CA VAL A 57 5.57 -4.40 -4.86
C VAL A 57 5.07 -4.24 -3.43
N GLU A 58 5.32 -3.05 -2.88
CA GLU A 58 4.80 -2.68 -1.58
C GLU A 58 3.52 -1.89 -1.82
N PRO A 59 2.38 -2.30 -1.28
CA PRO A 59 1.13 -1.60 -1.54
C PRO A 59 1.11 -0.22 -0.91
N HIS A 60 0.21 0.63 -1.40
CA HIS A 60 -0.08 1.89 -0.73
C HIS A 60 -0.78 1.59 0.59
N LYS A 61 -0.53 2.43 1.58
CA LYS A 61 -1.20 2.33 2.87
C LYS A 61 -2.18 3.48 2.99
N VAL A 62 -3.36 3.16 3.45
CA VAL A 62 -4.40 4.16 3.72
C VAL A 62 -4.85 3.94 5.15
N ILE A 63 -4.69 4.94 5.98
CA ILE A 63 -5.07 4.85 7.39
C ILE A 63 -6.37 5.61 7.58
N ILE A 64 -7.40 4.90 8.03
CA ILE A 64 -8.73 5.46 8.25
C ILE A 64 -9.20 4.98 9.63
N ASN A 65 -9.53 5.91 10.52
CA ASN A 65 -9.99 5.59 11.88
C ASN A 65 -9.03 4.65 12.61
N ASN A 66 -7.73 4.89 12.47
CA ASN A 66 -6.66 4.10 13.07
C ASN A 66 -6.56 2.67 12.53
N ILE A 67 -7.26 2.36 11.45
CA ILE A 67 -7.16 1.07 10.78
C ILE A 67 -6.31 1.25 9.54
N MET A 68 -5.33 0.38 9.36
CA MET A 68 -4.47 0.41 8.17
C MET A 68 -5.06 -0.48 7.10
N PHE A 69 -5.29 0.10 5.93
CA PHE A 69 -5.73 -0.61 4.74
C PHE A 69 -4.60 -0.60 3.72
N LEU A 70 -4.51 -1.67 2.93
CA LEU A 70 -3.54 -1.77 1.86
C LEU A 70 -4.29 -1.74 0.53
N VAL A 71 -3.85 -0.90 -0.38
CA VAL A 71 -4.48 -0.75 -1.69
C VAL A 71 -3.42 -0.74 -2.77
N PHE A 72 -3.82 -1.17 -3.95
CA PHE A 72 -2.99 -1.10 -5.15
C PHE A 72 -3.69 -0.21 -6.17
N ASN A 73 -2.89 0.50 -6.97
CA ASN A 73 -3.45 1.25 -8.09
C ASN A 73 -4.19 0.31 -9.02
N TYR A 74 -5.29 0.79 -9.58
CA TYR A 74 -6.09 0.06 -10.58
C TYR A 74 -6.71 -1.24 -10.06
N SER A 75 -6.81 -1.38 -8.74
CA SER A 75 -7.50 -2.51 -8.13
C SER A 75 -8.76 -2.03 -7.42
N ASN A 76 -9.79 -2.88 -7.41
CA ASN A 76 -11.01 -2.61 -6.67
C ASN A 76 -11.02 -3.26 -5.29
N ASP A 77 -9.91 -3.89 -4.90
CA ASP A 77 -9.79 -4.58 -3.64
C ASP A 77 -9.05 -3.73 -2.62
N VAL A 78 -9.52 -3.78 -1.39
CA VAL A 78 -8.89 -3.13 -0.24
C VAL A 78 -8.58 -4.23 0.76
N TYR A 79 -7.32 -4.32 1.17
CA TYR A 79 -6.87 -5.34 2.12
C TYR A 79 -6.78 -4.73 3.51
N ILE A 80 -7.31 -5.45 4.49
CA ILE A 80 -7.34 -5.00 5.87
C ILE A 80 -6.18 -5.65 6.61
N LYS A 81 -5.34 -4.81 7.24
CA LYS A 81 -4.13 -5.27 7.94
C LYS A 81 -3.24 -6.03 6.97
N ASN A 82 -2.55 -7.04 7.40
CA ASN A 82 -1.52 -7.75 6.63
C ASN A 82 -2.12 -8.69 5.58
N PHE A 83 -2.97 -8.17 4.69
CA PHE A 83 -3.66 -8.98 3.66
C PHE A 83 -4.58 -10.04 4.27
N GLY A 84 -4.97 -9.87 5.54
CA GLY A 84 -5.80 -10.87 6.22
C GLY A 84 -7.21 -10.96 5.66
N ASN A 85 -7.84 -9.82 5.46
CA ASN A 85 -9.19 -9.74 4.91
C ASN A 85 -9.20 -8.79 3.74
N LYS A 86 -10.05 -9.10 2.77
CA LYS A 86 -10.18 -8.30 1.56
C LYS A 86 -11.64 -7.91 1.38
N ILE A 87 -11.88 -6.65 1.06
CA ILE A 87 -13.20 -6.16 0.71
C ILE A 87 -13.10 -5.38 -0.60
N LYS A 88 -14.22 -5.21 -1.27
CA LYS A 88 -14.27 -4.34 -2.45
C LYS A 88 -14.34 -2.88 -1.98
N ILE A 89 -13.85 -1.97 -2.81
CA ILE A 89 -13.90 -0.54 -2.48
C ILE A 89 -15.33 -0.11 -2.22
N ASN A 90 -16.29 -0.62 -2.99
CA ASN A 90 -17.68 -0.23 -2.81
C ASN A 90 -18.29 -0.77 -1.51
N GLU A 91 -17.60 -1.66 -0.79
CA GLU A 91 -18.03 -2.16 0.51
C GLU A 91 -17.36 -1.42 1.67
N LEU A 92 -16.40 -0.56 1.36
CA LEU A 92 -15.59 0.11 2.39
C LEU A 92 -16.44 1.01 3.28
N GLU A 93 -17.39 1.72 2.70
CA GLU A 93 -18.26 2.61 3.48
C GLU A 93 -19.01 1.83 4.56
N ASP A 94 -19.62 0.71 4.20
CA ASP A 94 -20.34 -0.13 5.16
C ASP A 94 -19.39 -0.69 6.22
N TYR A 95 -18.20 -1.09 5.79
CA TYR A 95 -17.21 -1.60 6.73
C TYR A 95 -16.83 -0.54 7.77
N LEU A 96 -16.58 0.68 7.33
CA LEU A 96 -16.20 1.77 8.21
C LEU A 96 -17.32 2.13 9.18
N LYS A 97 -18.56 2.10 8.71
CA LYS A 97 -19.71 2.40 9.56
C LYS A 97 -19.94 1.34 10.63
N ARG A 98 -19.64 0.08 10.31
CA ARG A 98 -19.79 -1.01 11.27
C ARG A 98 -18.69 -1.04 12.33
N THR A 99 -17.51 -0.57 11.98
CA THR A 99 -16.35 -0.60 12.89
C THR A 99 -16.14 0.69 13.65
N ASN A 100 -16.94 1.67 13.38
CA ASN A 100 -16.77 2.99 13.99
C ASN A 100 -17.53 3.08 15.33
#